data_c3f7323ee793fd4dd091c744ef6283b8
#
_entry.id   c3f7323ee793fd4dd091c744ef6283b8
#
_cell.length_a   1.000
_cell.length_b   1.000
_cell.length_c   1.000
_cell.angle_alpha   90.00
_cell.angle_beta   90.00
_cell.angle_gamma   90.00
#
_symmetry.space_group_name_H-M   'P 1'
#
loop_
_entity.id
_entity.type
_entity.pdbx_description
1 polymer ?
#
loop_
_entity_poly.entity_id
_entity_poly.type
_entity_poly.pdbx_seq_one_letter_code
_entity_poly.pdbx_strand_id
1 'polypeptide(L)'
;MNFEPLTHFLNSLEAEVATPGLSCMVSYRHKPVYEHHTGHCDAEGLRTPDADTLYNVYSVSKMFTCTAAMQLLAQGRFLLYEPIWKYLPEFRHMKYKNEQGEVTDLLGDITIENLFTMTSGLNYDLNNPLILAVKEKTNGRCPTRETVAALADQVLDFRPGTRWQYSLSHDVLAALIEVVSDMRLGEYMKKNIFDPLGMKDTGYHRTPDKEARMAAQYHYDGIHHKADPIPLDNEFKFGTEYESGGAGIISSVSDLMLFGEGLNSGALLSRRTMDMLRTNRLSPELLARDFTWTQHTGYGYGLGMATMIDCTKGSSIGSLGEFTWHGAAGSNVWVDPDEEVTIAYTQHVLYSDMPYYMPK
;
A
#
# COMPACT_ATOMS: atom_id res chain seq x y z
N MET A 1 22.93 19.37 -8.11
CA MET A 1 23.01 18.22 -7.13
C MET A 1 23.89 17.15 -7.74
N ASN A 2 24.63 16.39 -6.92
CA ASN A 2 25.39 15.24 -7.41
C ASN A 2 24.67 13.96 -7.01
N PHE A 3 24.19 13.18 -7.99
CA PHE A 3 23.49 11.92 -7.80
C PHE A 3 24.36 10.68 -8.07
N GLU A 4 25.66 10.84 -8.29
CA GLU A 4 26.58 9.69 -8.48
C GLU A 4 26.52 8.67 -7.33
N PRO A 5 26.49 9.09 -6.03
CA PRO A 5 26.37 8.13 -4.93
C PRO A 5 25.08 7.30 -5.00
N LEU A 6 23.94 7.93 -5.33
CA LEU A 6 22.67 7.25 -5.49
C LEU A 6 22.72 6.28 -6.68
N THR A 7 23.24 6.72 -7.83
CA THR A 7 23.39 5.87 -9.01
C THR A 7 24.28 4.64 -8.71
N HIS A 8 25.39 4.85 -8.01
CA HIS A 8 26.27 3.76 -7.60
C HIS A 8 25.56 2.77 -6.68
N PHE A 9 24.82 3.26 -5.69
CA PHE A 9 24.02 2.43 -4.79
C PHE A 9 22.96 1.62 -5.54
N LEU A 10 22.16 2.27 -6.41
CA LEU A 10 21.13 1.57 -7.19
C LEU A 10 21.71 0.48 -8.09
N ASN A 11 22.87 0.74 -8.70
CA ASN A 11 23.55 -0.27 -9.52
C ASN A 11 24.15 -1.43 -8.71
N SER A 12 24.39 -1.25 -7.40
CA SER A 12 24.88 -2.34 -6.55
C SER A 12 23.79 -3.31 -6.08
N LEU A 13 22.51 -2.93 -6.19
CA LEU A 13 21.40 -3.74 -5.66
C LEU A 13 21.21 -5.09 -6.37
N GLU A 14 21.64 -5.23 -7.63
CA GLU A 14 21.67 -6.53 -8.30
C GLU A 14 22.55 -7.52 -7.52
N ALA A 15 23.74 -7.08 -7.13
CA ALA A 15 24.69 -7.93 -6.40
C ALA A 15 24.33 -8.09 -4.92
N GLU A 16 23.76 -7.04 -4.28
CA GLU A 16 23.49 -7.03 -2.84
C GLU A 16 22.18 -7.72 -2.46
N VAL A 17 21.13 -7.60 -3.27
CA VAL A 17 19.79 -8.14 -2.98
C VAL A 17 19.15 -8.89 -4.15
N ALA A 18 19.97 -9.28 -5.14
CA ALA A 18 19.55 -10.02 -6.33
C ALA A 18 18.37 -9.36 -7.07
N THR A 19 18.34 -8.02 -7.14
CA THR A 19 17.32 -7.28 -7.88
C THR A 19 17.66 -7.27 -9.38
N PRO A 20 16.92 -8.01 -10.23
CA PRO A 20 17.28 -8.12 -11.67
C PRO A 20 17.20 -6.77 -12.39
N GLY A 21 16.25 -5.92 -12.01
CA GLY A 21 16.09 -4.59 -12.55
C GLY A 21 15.22 -3.70 -11.69
N LEU A 22 15.47 -2.41 -11.78
CA LEU A 22 14.80 -1.40 -11.00
C LEU A 22 14.67 -0.07 -11.74
N SER A 23 13.76 0.77 -11.24
CA SER A 23 13.64 2.16 -11.65
C SER A 23 13.52 3.07 -10.42
N CYS A 24 14.16 4.22 -10.45
CA CYS A 24 14.11 5.22 -9.39
C CYS A 24 13.94 6.62 -9.98
N MET A 25 13.03 7.39 -9.42
CA MET A 25 12.85 8.80 -9.75
C MET A 25 12.87 9.64 -8.48
N VAL A 26 13.44 10.84 -8.56
CA VAL A 26 13.43 11.83 -7.46
C VAL A 26 12.93 13.17 -8.00
N SER A 27 12.00 13.75 -7.26
CA SER A 27 11.57 15.13 -7.44
C SER A 27 12.05 15.96 -6.25
N TYR A 28 12.44 17.20 -6.53
CA TYR A 28 12.80 18.21 -5.53
C TYR A 28 12.18 19.55 -5.90
N ARG A 29 11.47 20.14 -4.97
CA ARG A 29 10.71 21.38 -5.20
C ARG A 29 9.77 21.25 -6.41
N HIS A 30 9.04 20.13 -6.44
CA HIS A 30 8.06 19.80 -7.49
C HIS A 30 8.65 19.74 -8.90
N LYS A 31 9.95 19.43 -9.02
CA LYS A 31 10.62 19.24 -10.32
C LYS A 31 11.38 17.94 -10.32
N PRO A 32 11.26 17.12 -11.37
CA PRO A 32 12.09 15.94 -11.50
C PRO A 32 13.57 16.35 -11.60
N VAL A 33 14.40 15.78 -10.74
CA VAL A 33 15.84 16.08 -10.64
C VAL A 33 16.71 14.86 -10.90
N TYR A 34 16.12 13.67 -10.82
CA TYR A 34 16.82 12.41 -11.04
C TYR A 34 15.88 11.36 -11.61
N GLU A 35 16.38 10.57 -12.56
CA GLU A 35 15.73 9.40 -13.11
C GLU A 35 16.82 8.37 -13.46
N HIS A 36 16.63 7.12 -13.03
CA HIS A 36 17.58 6.04 -13.28
C HIS A 36 16.88 4.71 -13.42
N HIS A 37 17.30 3.95 -14.42
CA HIS A 37 16.86 2.59 -14.70
C HIS A 37 18.08 1.71 -14.88
N THR A 38 18.09 0.51 -14.29
CA THR A 38 19.21 -0.41 -14.42
C THR A 38 18.75 -1.86 -14.40
N GLY A 39 19.59 -2.76 -14.90
CA GLY A 39 19.31 -4.18 -14.99
C GLY A 39 18.30 -4.52 -16.10
N HIS A 40 17.47 -5.53 -15.87
CA HIS A 40 16.50 -6.02 -16.84
C HIS A 40 15.12 -6.28 -16.22
N CYS A 41 14.08 -6.16 -17.03
CA CYS A 41 12.68 -6.31 -16.61
C CYS A 41 11.93 -7.43 -17.37
N ASP A 42 12.63 -8.32 -18.05
CA ASP A 42 12.12 -9.57 -18.61
C ASP A 42 12.92 -10.77 -18.08
N ALA A 43 12.36 -11.97 -18.20
CA ALA A 43 12.99 -13.17 -17.69
C ALA A 43 14.23 -13.59 -18.51
N GLU A 44 14.32 -13.13 -19.75
CA GLU A 44 15.41 -13.40 -20.68
C GLU A 44 16.63 -12.49 -20.49
N GLY A 45 16.49 -11.41 -19.70
CA GLY A 45 17.55 -10.42 -19.45
C GLY A 45 17.84 -9.49 -20.63
N LEU A 46 16.88 -9.29 -21.53
CA LEU A 46 17.07 -8.56 -22.80
C LEU A 46 16.48 -7.15 -22.78
N ARG A 47 15.47 -6.90 -21.94
CA ARG A 47 14.77 -5.62 -21.88
C ARG A 47 15.16 -4.85 -20.62
N THR A 48 15.77 -3.69 -20.79
CA THR A 48 16.02 -2.75 -19.68
C THR A 48 14.70 -2.09 -19.25
N PRO A 49 14.44 -1.92 -17.94
CA PRO A 49 13.30 -1.14 -17.49
C PRO A 49 13.40 0.32 -17.94
N ASP A 50 12.25 0.97 -18.05
CA ASP A 50 12.09 2.38 -18.37
C ASP A 50 11.01 3.01 -17.50
N ALA A 51 10.72 4.29 -17.72
CA ALA A 51 9.71 5.04 -16.96
C ALA A 51 8.29 4.46 -17.07
N ASP A 52 8.00 3.75 -18.18
CA ASP A 52 6.68 3.20 -18.51
C ASP A 52 6.57 1.69 -18.23
N THR A 53 7.64 1.06 -17.75
CA THR A 53 7.63 -0.34 -17.32
C THR A 53 6.67 -0.53 -16.15
N LEU A 54 5.81 -1.56 -16.22
CA LEU A 54 4.72 -1.79 -15.27
C LEU A 54 5.05 -2.86 -14.24
N TYR A 55 4.57 -2.63 -13.03
CA TYR A 55 4.78 -3.50 -11.88
C TYR A 55 3.47 -3.71 -11.11
N ASN A 56 3.28 -4.90 -10.53
CA ASN A 56 2.35 -5.03 -9.43
C ASN A 56 2.96 -4.28 -8.23
N VAL A 57 2.38 -3.14 -7.84
CA VAL A 57 2.96 -2.31 -6.78
C VAL A 57 2.54 -2.76 -5.38
N TYR A 58 1.73 -3.81 -5.30
CA TYR A 58 1.28 -4.43 -4.05
C TYR A 58 0.83 -3.40 -3.02
N SER A 59 1.43 -3.40 -1.82
CA SER A 59 0.95 -2.59 -0.71
C SER A 59 1.13 -1.08 -0.86
N VAL A 60 1.83 -0.59 -1.89
CA VAL A 60 1.74 0.83 -2.28
C VAL A 60 0.29 1.19 -2.63
N SER A 61 -0.54 0.23 -3.06
CA SER A 61 -1.99 0.40 -3.26
C SER A 61 -2.70 1.00 -2.04
N LYS A 62 -2.21 0.72 -0.83
CA LYS A 62 -2.76 1.25 0.42
C LYS A 62 -2.70 2.77 0.48
N MET A 63 -1.63 3.37 -0.05
CA MET A 63 -1.49 4.82 -0.11
C MET A 63 -2.60 5.43 -0.99
N PHE A 64 -2.90 4.83 -2.13
CA PHE A 64 -3.99 5.26 -3.01
C PHE A 64 -5.35 5.11 -2.35
N THR A 65 -5.62 3.96 -1.72
CA THR A 65 -6.89 3.69 -1.04
C THR A 65 -7.12 4.67 0.11
N CYS A 66 -6.11 4.90 0.93
CA CYS A 66 -6.21 5.87 2.03
C CYS A 66 -6.35 7.30 1.52
N THR A 67 -5.67 7.68 0.44
CA THR A 67 -5.86 8.99 -0.21
C THR A 67 -7.29 9.17 -0.72
N ALA A 68 -7.85 8.17 -1.41
CA ALA A 68 -9.24 8.18 -1.88
C ALA A 68 -10.23 8.31 -0.72
N ALA A 69 -10.03 7.53 0.35
CA ALA A 69 -10.88 7.63 1.54
C ALA A 69 -10.74 9.00 2.25
N MET A 70 -9.53 9.58 2.29
CA MET A 70 -9.32 10.92 2.85
C MET A 70 -9.98 12.03 2.03
N GLN A 71 -10.09 11.87 0.70
CA GLN A 71 -10.87 12.79 -0.14
C GLN A 71 -12.36 12.75 0.25
N LEU A 72 -12.91 11.56 0.47
CA LEU A 72 -14.31 11.38 0.89
C LEU A 72 -14.55 11.87 2.33
N LEU A 73 -13.60 11.65 3.24
CA LEU A 73 -13.62 12.22 4.59
C LEU A 73 -13.64 13.76 4.55
N ALA A 74 -12.79 14.37 3.73
CA ALA A 74 -12.73 15.82 3.56
C ALA A 74 -14.04 16.41 2.97
N GLN A 75 -14.79 15.60 2.21
CA GLN A 75 -16.13 15.93 1.71
C GLN A 75 -17.24 15.69 2.73
N GLY A 76 -16.91 15.23 3.95
CA GLY A 76 -17.89 14.94 5.01
C GLY A 76 -18.77 13.71 4.75
N ARG A 77 -18.31 12.77 3.91
CA ARG A 77 -19.08 11.57 3.57
C ARG A 77 -19.15 10.56 4.71
N PHE A 78 -18.20 10.59 5.62
CA PHE A 78 -18.13 9.82 6.86
C PHE A 78 -17.19 10.51 7.86
N LEU A 79 -17.17 10.02 9.11
CA LEU A 79 -16.26 10.49 10.16
C LEU A 79 -15.42 9.33 10.70
N LEU A 80 -14.17 9.59 11.13
CA LEU A 80 -13.24 8.54 11.55
C LEU A 80 -13.76 7.68 12.71
N TYR A 81 -14.47 8.29 13.66
CA TYR A 81 -15.02 7.58 14.82
C TYR A 81 -16.32 6.81 14.53
N GLU A 82 -16.88 6.95 13.34
CA GLU A 82 -18.10 6.22 12.99
C GLU A 82 -17.80 4.73 12.83
N PRO A 83 -18.75 3.88 13.28
CA PRO A 83 -18.63 2.44 13.08
C PRO A 83 -18.82 2.08 11.61
N ILE A 84 -17.98 1.16 11.13
CA ILE A 84 -18.03 0.70 9.73
C ILE A 84 -19.40 0.10 9.36
N TRP A 85 -20.10 -0.53 10.30
CA TRP A 85 -21.41 -1.15 10.04
C TRP A 85 -22.50 -0.15 9.62
N LYS A 86 -22.32 1.15 9.79
CA LYS A 86 -23.22 2.15 9.20
C LYS A 86 -23.25 2.11 7.68
N TYR A 87 -22.14 1.69 7.08
CA TYR A 87 -21.90 1.64 5.64
C TYR A 87 -21.89 0.21 5.10
N LEU A 88 -21.37 -0.71 5.90
CA LEU A 88 -21.30 -2.14 5.66
C LEU A 88 -22.00 -2.87 6.83
N PRO A 89 -23.35 -3.01 6.79
CA PRO A 89 -24.16 -3.51 7.92
C PRO A 89 -23.76 -4.89 8.40
N GLU A 90 -23.11 -5.68 7.54
CA GLU A 90 -22.62 -7.03 7.85
C GLU A 90 -21.67 -7.02 9.05
N PHE A 91 -20.86 -5.95 9.22
CA PHE A 91 -19.88 -5.81 10.32
C PHE A 91 -20.49 -5.45 11.69
N ARG A 92 -21.81 -5.51 11.84
CA ARG A 92 -22.47 -5.06 13.10
C ARG A 92 -22.28 -6.02 14.28
N HIS A 93 -22.18 -7.32 14.03
CA HIS A 93 -22.21 -8.36 15.07
C HIS A 93 -20.97 -9.25 14.99
N MET A 94 -19.80 -8.66 15.13
CA MET A 94 -18.56 -9.39 15.06
C MET A 94 -18.18 -10.05 16.39
N LYS A 95 -17.28 -11.02 16.32
CA LYS A 95 -16.67 -11.68 17.46
C LYS A 95 -15.16 -11.46 17.44
N TYR A 96 -14.53 -11.56 18.59
CA TYR A 96 -13.08 -11.44 18.69
C TYR A 96 -12.51 -12.45 19.70
N LYS A 97 -11.20 -12.73 19.58
CA LYS A 97 -10.45 -13.50 20.58
C LYS A 97 -10.01 -12.58 21.70
N ASN A 98 -10.42 -12.90 22.94
CA ASN A 98 -9.97 -12.17 24.12
C ASN A 98 -8.49 -12.56 24.46
N GLU A 99 -7.93 -11.98 25.54
CA GLU A 99 -6.55 -12.24 25.97
C GLU A 99 -6.32 -13.71 26.40
N GLN A 100 -7.37 -14.44 26.74
CA GLN A 100 -7.34 -15.87 27.08
C GLN A 100 -7.47 -16.75 25.81
N GLY A 101 -7.65 -16.16 24.63
CA GLY A 101 -7.88 -16.87 23.37
C GLY A 101 -9.31 -17.35 23.17
N GLU A 102 -10.25 -16.97 24.04
CA GLU A 102 -11.65 -17.35 23.94
C GLU A 102 -12.40 -16.42 22.97
N VAL A 103 -13.27 -17.02 22.16
CA VAL A 103 -14.14 -16.27 21.25
C VAL A 103 -15.30 -15.67 22.00
N THR A 104 -15.44 -14.36 21.93
CA THR A 104 -16.51 -13.61 22.61
C THR A 104 -17.13 -12.57 21.67
N ASP A 105 -18.33 -12.13 21.98
CA ASP A 105 -19.00 -11.07 21.20
C ASP A 105 -18.29 -9.73 21.38
N LEU A 106 -18.13 -9.00 20.29
CA LEU A 106 -17.54 -7.66 20.32
C LEU A 106 -18.54 -6.68 20.95
N LEU A 107 -18.22 -6.24 22.16
CA LEU A 107 -18.93 -5.11 22.81
C LEU A 107 -18.27 -3.81 22.33
N GLY A 108 -18.82 -3.20 21.30
CA GLY A 108 -18.30 -2.03 20.62
C GLY A 108 -18.23 -2.26 19.11
N ASP A 109 -17.50 -1.42 18.44
CA ASP A 109 -17.50 -1.37 16.98
C ASP A 109 -16.08 -1.35 16.42
N ILE A 110 -15.92 -1.80 15.17
CA ILE A 110 -14.79 -1.41 14.34
C ILE A 110 -15.10 0.00 13.82
N THR A 111 -14.30 0.99 14.21
CA THR A 111 -14.42 2.35 13.66
C THR A 111 -13.70 2.44 12.31
N ILE A 112 -14.06 3.44 11.50
CA ILE A 112 -13.35 3.71 10.26
C ILE A 112 -11.87 4.03 10.54
N GLU A 113 -11.55 4.73 11.65
CA GLU A 113 -10.16 4.94 12.06
C GLU A 113 -9.39 3.64 12.30
N ASN A 114 -10.02 2.63 12.91
CA ASN A 114 -9.38 1.32 13.10
C ASN A 114 -8.97 0.66 11.78
N LEU A 115 -9.74 0.88 10.72
CA LEU A 115 -9.40 0.36 9.39
C LEU A 115 -8.18 1.08 8.81
N PHE A 116 -8.16 2.41 8.86
CA PHE A 116 -7.00 3.19 8.42
C PHE A 116 -5.73 2.84 9.18
N THR A 117 -5.83 2.66 10.49
CA THR A 117 -4.69 2.48 11.39
C THR A 117 -4.25 1.03 11.58
N MET A 118 -4.84 0.08 10.87
CA MET A 118 -4.55 -1.36 11.03
C MET A 118 -4.78 -1.87 12.48
N THR A 119 -5.77 -1.30 13.16
CA THR A 119 -6.13 -1.69 14.54
C THR A 119 -7.52 -2.32 14.62
N SER A 120 -8.06 -2.80 13.51
CA SER A 120 -9.42 -3.36 13.43
C SER A 120 -9.58 -4.75 14.06
N GLY A 121 -8.49 -5.51 14.23
CA GLY A 121 -8.52 -6.92 14.63
C GLY A 121 -8.67 -7.91 13.47
N LEU A 122 -8.86 -7.44 12.24
CA LEU A 122 -8.76 -8.27 11.04
C LEU A 122 -7.34 -8.78 10.84
N ASN A 123 -7.17 -9.91 10.15
CA ASN A 123 -5.87 -10.45 9.78
C ASN A 123 -5.61 -10.41 8.26
N TYR A 124 -4.51 -11.00 7.84
CA TYR A 124 -4.10 -11.06 6.43
C TYR A 124 -4.10 -12.49 5.89
N ASP A 125 -5.10 -13.30 6.29
CA ASP A 125 -5.24 -14.67 5.79
C ASP A 125 -5.82 -14.67 4.36
N LEU A 126 -4.95 -14.87 3.37
CA LEU A 126 -5.34 -14.93 1.96
C LEU A 126 -6.06 -16.23 1.59
N ASN A 127 -5.95 -17.25 2.44
CA ASN A 127 -6.62 -18.54 2.29
C ASN A 127 -7.87 -18.65 3.18
N ASN A 128 -8.40 -17.52 3.65
CA ASN A 128 -9.58 -17.45 4.48
C ASN A 128 -10.75 -18.21 3.85
N PRO A 129 -11.33 -19.21 4.52
CA PRO A 129 -12.44 -20.01 3.99
C PRO A 129 -13.66 -19.18 3.53
N LEU A 130 -13.89 -18.04 4.16
CA LEU A 130 -14.96 -17.11 3.80
C LEU A 130 -14.73 -16.50 2.40
N ILE A 131 -13.51 -16.11 2.11
CA ILE A 131 -13.11 -15.58 0.79
C ILE A 131 -13.20 -16.68 -0.27
N LEU A 132 -12.71 -17.90 0.07
CA LEU A 132 -12.76 -19.05 -0.83
C LEU A 132 -14.21 -19.42 -1.17
N ALA A 133 -15.14 -19.35 -0.22
CA ALA A 133 -16.56 -19.58 -0.46
C ALA A 133 -17.17 -18.55 -1.42
N VAL A 134 -16.79 -17.25 -1.30
CA VAL A 134 -17.21 -16.23 -2.26
C VAL A 134 -16.62 -16.49 -3.64
N LYS A 135 -15.35 -16.91 -3.71
CA LYS A 135 -14.70 -17.25 -4.97
C LYS A 135 -15.43 -18.38 -5.71
N GLU A 136 -15.81 -19.43 -4.99
CA GLU A 136 -16.60 -20.53 -5.53
C GLU A 136 -17.99 -20.06 -5.97
N LYS A 137 -18.75 -19.36 -5.11
CA LYS A 137 -20.08 -18.83 -5.37
C LYS A 137 -20.12 -17.92 -6.59
N THR A 138 -19.08 -17.12 -6.79
CA THR A 138 -19.00 -16.13 -7.87
C THR A 138 -18.27 -16.66 -9.12
N ASN A 139 -17.93 -17.94 -9.18
CA ASN A 139 -17.16 -18.54 -10.27
C ASN A 139 -15.83 -17.78 -10.52
N GLY A 140 -15.10 -17.44 -9.47
CA GLY A 140 -13.79 -16.78 -9.53
C GLY A 140 -13.82 -15.27 -9.75
N ARG A 141 -15.00 -14.63 -9.77
CA ARG A 141 -15.08 -13.17 -9.97
C ARG A 141 -14.69 -12.38 -8.72
N CYS A 142 -15.18 -12.77 -7.54
CA CYS A 142 -14.95 -12.08 -6.25
C CYS A 142 -15.16 -10.57 -6.34
N PRO A 143 -16.37 -10.04 -6.58
CA PRO A 143 -16.60 -8.60 -6.54
C PRO A 143 -16.16 -8.03 -5.19
N THR A 144 -15.46 -6.87 -5.20
CA THR A 144 -14.80 -6.31 -4.00
C THR A 144 -15.74 -6.22 -2.81
N ARG A 145 -16.90 -5.58 -2.97
CA ARG A 145 -17.86 -5.39 -1.89
C ARG A 145 -18.41 -6.72 -1.34
N GLU A 146 -18.77 -7.69 -2.22
CA GLU A 146 -19.29 -8.99 -1.78
C GLU A 146 -18.21 -9.80 -1.05
N THR A 147 -16.98 -9.75 -1.53
CA THR A 147 -15.85 -10.46 -0.91
C THR A 147 -15.49 -9.87 0.44
N VAL A 148 -15.50 -8.55 0.55
CA VAL A 148 -15.25 -7.86 1.83
C VAL A 148 -16.38 -8.10 2.83
N ALA A 149 -17.65 -8.12 2.39
CA ALA A 149 -18.78 -8.40 3.26
C ALA A 149 -18.67 -9.78 3.95
N ALA A 150 -18.08 -10.78 3.28
CA ALA A 150 -17.84 -12.09 3.87
C ALA A 150 -16.87 -12.06 5.05
N LEU A 151 -15.95 -11.08 5.11
CA LEU A 151 -15.03 -10.93 6.25
C LEU A 151 -15.73 -10.56 7.56
N ALA A 152 -16.99 -10.13 7.51
CA ALA A 152 -17.78 -9.83 8.69
C ALA A 152 -18.09 -11.07 9.56
N ASP A 153 -18.03 -12.27 8.99
CA ASP A 153 -18.17 -13.52 9.72
C ASP A 153 -16.82 -14.01 10.31
N GLN A 154 -15.72 -13.31 10.05
CA GLN A 154 -14.41 -13.63 10.64
C GLN A 154 -14.38 -13.29 12.12
N VAL A 155 -13.77 -14.17 12.92
CA VAL A 155 -13.42 -13.85 14.30
C VAL A 155 -12.19 -12.96 14.28
N LEU A 156 -12.29 -11.75 14.86
CA LEU A 156 -11.17 -10.84 14.97
C LEU A 156 -10.08 -11.41 15.89
N ASP A 157 -8.82 -11.19 15.56
CA ASP A 157 -7.69 -11.70 16.34
C ASP A 157 -7.55 -10.98 17.70
N PHE A 158 -8.11 -9.78 17.83
CA PHE A 158 -8.13 -8.99 19.07
C PHE A 158 -9.26 -7.94 19.03
N ARG A 159 -9.53 -7.32 20.16
CA ARG A 159 -10.49 -6.23 20.26
C ARG A 159 -10.00 -5.00 19.48
N PRO A 160 -10.81 -4.39 18.61
CA PRO A 160 -10.44 -3.20 17.85
C PRO A 160 -9.84 -2.10 18.73
N GLY A 161 -8.78 -1.46 18.24
CA GLY A 161 -8.04 -0.39 18.91
C GLY A 161 -7.00 -0.87 19.94
N THR A 162 -6.92 -2.17 20.27
CA THR A 162 -6.03 -2.65 21.35
C THR A 162 -4.68 -3.16 20.87
N ARG A 163 -4.54 -3.45 19.56
CA ARG A 163 -3.29 -3.89 18.92
C ARG A 163 -3.18 -3.31 17.53
N TRP A 164 -1.96 -3.25 17.02
CA TRP A 164 -1.67 -3.02 15.62
C TRP A 164 -1.34 -4.35 14.93
N GLN A 165 -2.02 -4.64 13.83
CA GLN A 165 -1.76 -5.82 13.02
C GLN A 165 -2.01 -5.52 11.56
N TYR A 166 -1.01 -5.75 10.73
CA TYR A 166 -1.14 -5.63 9.29
C TYR A 166 -2.21 -6.61 8.76
N SER A 167 -3.17 -6.10 7.97
CA SER A 167 -4.41 -6.85 7.72
C SER A 167 -5.12 -6.41 6.44
N LEU A 168 -6.25 -7.07 6.13
CA LEU A 168 -7.19 -6.68 5.07
C LEU A 168 -8.03 -5.44 5.39
N SER A 169 -7.66 -4.64 6.40
CA SER A 169 -8.40 -3.42 6.79
C SER A 169 -8.58 -2.44 5.62
N HIS A 170 -7.57 -2.29 4.75
CA HIS A 170 -7.68 -1.37 3.61
C HIS A 170 -8.53 -1.94 2.46
N ASP A 171 -8.75 -3.24 2.41
CA ASP A 171 -9.74 -3.84 1.53
C ASP A 171 -11.17 -3.52 2.04
N VAL A 172 -11.38 -3.45 3.37
CA VAL A 172 -12.65 -2.96 3.94
C VAL A 172 -12.82 -1.47 3.66
N LEU A 173 -11.76 -0.65 3.71
CA LEU A 173 -11.81 0.75 3.26
C LEU A 173 -12.17 0.88 1.78
N ALA A 174 -11.70 -0.04 0.93
CA ALA A 174 -12.07 -0.07 -0.49
C ALA A 174 -13.58 -0.26 -0.65
N ALA A 175 -14.18 -1.21 0.07
CA ALA A 175 -15.64 -1.40 0.06
C ALA A 175 -16.39 -0.18 0.63
N LEU A 176 -15.86 0.49 1.65
CA LEU A 176 -16.42 1.76 2.15
C LEU A 176 -16.41 2.82 1.06
N ILE A 177 -15.30 2.98 0.32
CA ILE A 177 -15.21 3.94 -0.79
C ILE A 177 -16.29 3.64 -1.84
N GLU A 178 -16.48 2.38 -2.21
CA GLU A 178 -17.52 1.98 -3.17
C GLU A 178 -18.92 2.35 -2.69
N VAL A 179 -19.21 2.11 -1.40
CA VAL A 179 -20.53 2.41 -0.82
C VAL A 179 -20.80 3.92 -0.78
N VAL A 180 -19.84 4.72 -0.31
CA VAL A 180 -20.08 6.15 -0.10
C VAL A 180 -19.95 6.98 -1.37
N SER A 181 -19.27 6.48 -2.39
CA SER A 181 -19.11 7.13 -3.70
C SER A 181 -20.12 6.67 -4.73
N ASP A 182 -20.77 5.51 -4.52
CA ASP A 182 -21.60 4.80 -5.49
C ASP A 182 -20.84 4.49 -6.80
N MET A 183 -19.53 4.19 -6.68
CA MET A 183 -18.64 3.85 -7.80
C MET A 183 -17.82 2.62 -7.42
N ARG A 184 -17.34 1.87 -8.42
CA ARG A 184 -16.28 0.87 -8.16
C ARG A 184 -15.00 1.58 -7.73
N LEU A 185 -14.17 0.90 -6.94
CA LEU A 185 -12.93 1.47 -6.40
C LEU A 185 -12.03 2.03 -7.51
N GLY A 186 -11.78 1.23 -8.56
CA GLY A 186 -10.94 1.64 -9.69
C GLY A 186 -11.51 2.82 -10.47
N GLU A 187 -12.85 2.90 -10.61
CA GLU A 187 -13.52 4.04 -11.24
C GLU A 187 -13.37 5.32 -10.40
N TYR A 188 -13.55 5.19 -9.08
CA TYR A 188 -13.34 6.32 -8.17
C TYR A 188 -11.91 6.83 -8.26
N MET A 189 -10.92 5.93 -8.14
CA MET A 189 -9.50 6.29 -8.21
C MET A 189 -9.14 6.89 -9.57
N LYS A 190 -9.63 6.31 -10.65
CA LYS A 190 -9.39 6.85 -12.00
C LYS A 190 -9.87 8.29 -12.10
N LYS A 191 -11.11 8.56 -11.71
CA LYS A 191 -11.74 9.90 -11.81
C LYS A 191 -11.09 10.93 -10.89
N ASN A 192 -10.70 10.55 -9.65
CA ASN A 192 -10.35 11.51 -8.60
C ASN A 192 -8.84 11.54 -8.29
N ILE A 193 -8.05 10.57 -8.79
CA ILE A 193 -6.61 10.50 -8.57
C ILE A 193 -5.86 10.37 -9.90
N PHE A 194 -6.14 9.33 -10.70
CA PHE A 194 -5.31 9.02 -11.87
C PHE A 194 -5.48 10.05 -12.98
N ASP A 195 -6.70 10.32 -13.43
CA ASP A 195 -6.96 11.29 -14.50
C ASP A 195 -6.51 12.72 -14.13
N PRO A 196 -6.80 13.25 -12.92
CA PRO A 196 -6.33 14.57 -12.51
C PRO A 196 -4.80 14.73 -12.49
N LEU A 197 -4.05 13.67 -12.21
CA LEU A 197 -2.60 13.67 -12.21
C LEU A 197 -1.97 13.28 -13.55
N GLY A 198 -2.78 12.84 -14.52
CA GLY A 198 -2.27 12.34 -15.80
C GLY A 198 -1.60 10.96 -15.73
N MET A 199 -1.93 10.16 -14.70
CA MET A 199 -1.45 8.78 -14.52
C MET A 199 -2.14 7.86 -15.52
N LYS A 200 -1.46 7.52 -16.60
CA LYS A 200 -2.05 6.80 -17.75
C LYS A 200 -2.05 5.29 -17.56
N ASP A 201 -1.10 4.80 -16.79
CA ASP A 201 -0.77 3.38 -16.71
C ASP A 201 -1.24 2.73 -15.42
N THR A 202 -1.66 3.51 -14.44
CA THR A 202 -2.12 3.01 -13.15
C THR A 202 -3.54 2.46 -13.22
N GLY A 203 -3.78 1.35 -12.50
CA GLY A 203 -5.12 0.74 -12.40
C GLY A 203 -5.12 -0.69 -11.89
N TYR A 204 -6.30 -1.32 -11.92
CA TYR A 204 -6.51 -2.67 -11.39
C TYR A 204 -6.48 -3.77 -12.45
N HIS A 205 -6.55 -3.42 -13.74
CA HIS A 205 -6.71 -4.38 -14.81
C HIS A 205 -5.57 -4.30 -15.81
N ARG A 206 -5.09 -5.46 -16.24
CA ARG A 206 -4.10 -5.62 -17.30
C ARG A 206 -4.84 -5.70 -18.65
N THR A 207 -4.65 -4.68 -19.49
CA THR A 207 -5.00 -4.74 -20.91
C THR A 207 -3.86 -5.39 -21.68
N PRO A 208 -4.06 -5.87 -22.92
CA PRO A 208 -2.98 -6.45 -23.73
C PRO A 208 -1.75 -5.55 -23.88
N ASP A 209 -1.95 -4.23 -23.98
CA ASP A 209 -0.87 -3.24 -24.02
C ASP A 209 -0.10 -3.20 -22.69
N LYS A 210 -0.79 -3.17 -21.57
CA LYS A 210 -0.17 -3.22 -20.24
C LYS A 210 0.55 -4.52 -20.00
N GLU A 211 -0.02 -5.65 -20.40
CA GLU A 211 0.61 -6.97 -20.26
C GLU A 211 1.98 -7.03 -20.94
N ALA A 212 2.10 -6.45 -22.14
CA ALA A 212 3.37 -6.39 -22.88
C ALA A 212 4.45 -5.54 -22.19
N ARG A 213 4.06 -4.60 -21.32
CA ARG A 213 4.97 -3.72 -20.57
C ARG A 213 5.23 -4.17 -19.13
N MET A 214 4.59 -5.23 -18.67
CA MET A 214 4.84 -5.75 -17.31
C MET A 214 6.30 -6.20 -17.16
N ALA A 215 6.89 -5.85 -16.04
CA ALA A 215 8.16 -6.43 -15.62
C ALA A 215 7.93 -7.90 -15.21
N ALA A 216 8.88 -8.77 -15.52
CA ALA A 216 8.92 -10.12 -14.97
C ALA A 216 8.92 -10.06 -13.44
N GLN A 217 8.24 -10.99 -12.81
CA GLN A 217 8.14 -11.08 -11.36
C GLN A 217 9.04 -12.19 -10.84
N TYR A 218 9.66 -11.93 -9.70
CA TYR A 218 10.61 -12.85 -9.09
C TYR A 218 10.26 -13.09 -7.62
N HIS A 219 10.72 -14.22 -7.11
CA HIS A 219 10.72 -14.53 -5.68
C HIS A 219 12.16 -14.60 -5.18
N TYR A 220 12.47 -13.91 -4.10
CA TYR A 220 13.79 -13.90 -3.50
C TYR A 220 14.05 -15.18 -2.69
N ASP A 221 15.15 -15.88 -3.01
CA ASP A 221 15.71 -16.96 -2.22
C ASP A 221 16.87 -16.44 -1.37
N GLY A 222 16.56 -16.08 -0.12
CA GLY A 222 17.54 -15.54 0.81
C GLY A 222 18.65 -16.51 1.22
N ILE A 223 18.48 -17.83 0.97
CA ILE A 223 19.53 -18.83 1.26
C ILE A 223 20.62 -18.79 0.18
N HIS A 224 20.22 -18.66 -1.08
CA HIS A 224 21.13 -18.69 -2.22
C HIS A 224 21.41 -17.30 -2.80
N HIS A 225 20.85 -16.24 -2.22
CA HIS A 225 20.96 -14.85 -2.69
C HIS A 225 20.65 -14.70 -4.18
N LYS A 226 19.49 -15.21 -4.60
CA LYS A 226 19.03 -15.14 -6.00
C LYS A 226 17.54 -14.82 -6.07
N ALA A 227 17.13 -14.26 -7.21
CA ALA A 227 15.74 -14.04 -7.54
C ALA A 227 15.31 -15.03 -8.64
N ASP A 228 14.38 -15.93 -8.33
CA ASP A 228 13.84 -16.89 -9.27
C ASP A 228 12.57 -16.33 -9.92
N PRO A 229 12.40 -16.42 -11.25
CA PRO A 229 11.21 -15.92 -11.94
C PRO A 229 9.98 -16.72 -11.53
N ILE A 230 8.87 -16.01 -11.32
CA ILE A 230 7.57 -16.58 -10.97
C ILE A 230 6.47 -16.01 -11.87
N PRO A 231 5.28 -16.62 -11.94
CA PRO A 231 4.14 -16.06 -12.66
C PRO A 231 3.82 -14.63 -12.20
N LEU A 232 3.28 -13.81 -13.12
CA LEU A 232 2.86 -12.44 -12.86
C LEU A 232 1.57 -12.32 -12.02
N ASP A 233 1.08 -13.44 -11.47
CA ASP A 233 -0.12 -13.44 -10.65
C ASP A 233 0.09 -12.64 -9.36
N ASN A 234 -0.94 -11.92 -8.98
CA ASN A 234 -0.99 -11.21 -7.72
C ASN A 234 -1.91 -11.98 -6.77
N GLU A 235 -1.34 -12.68 -5.80
CA GLU A 235 -2.06 -13.52 -4.83
C GLU A 235 -3.06 -12.74 -3.96
N PHE A 236 -2.90 -11.43 -3.85
CA PHE A 236 -3.82 -10.55 -3.12
C PHE A 236 -5.03 -10.14 -3.97
N LYS A 237 -5.12 -10.60 -5.21
CA LYS A 237 -6.24 -10.41 -6.10
C LYS A 237 -7.10 -11.67 -6.13
N PHE A 238 -8.10 -11.75 -5.25
CA PHE A 238 -8.91 -12.97 -5.04
C PHE A 238 -9.72 -13.42 -6.25
N GLY A 239 -10.02 -12.51 -7.18
CA GLY A 239 -10.77 -12.82 -8.39
C GLY A 239 -10.69 -11.73 -9.45
N THR A 240 -11.34 -11.98 -10.59
CA THR A 240 -11.25 -11.09 -11.77
C THR A 240 -11.92 -9.73 -11.58
N GLU A 241 -12.89 -9.62 -10.65
CA GLU A 241 -13.58 -8.38 -10.31
C GLU A 241 -13.15 -7.81 -8.94
N TYR A 242 -12.14 -8.41 -8.30
CA TYR A 242 -11.62 -7.93 -7.03
C TYR A 242 -10.62 -6.80 -7.24
N GLU A 243 -10.99 -5.63 -6.79
CA GLU A 243 -10.12 -4.45 -6.77
C GLU A 243 -9.58 -4.28 -5.34
N SER A 244 -8.46 -4.98 -5.05
CA SER A 244 -7.87 -4.97 -3.71
C SER A 244 -7.39 -3.57 -3.33
N GLY A 245 -7.98 -2.99 -2.30
CA GLY A 245 -7.53 -1.73 -1.70
C GLY A 245 -6.16 -1.85 -1.04
N GLY A 246 -5.80 -3.07 -0.66
CA GLY A 246 -4.54 -3.36 0.01
C GLY A 246 -3.36 -3.64 -0.93
N ALA A 247 -3.59 -4.18 -2.16
CA ALA A 247 -2.47 -4.69 -2.97
C ALA A 247 -2.77 -4.85 -4.47
N GLY A 248 -3.86 -4.31 -5.00
CA GLY A 248 -4.35 -4.66 -6.34
C GLY A 248 -3.85 -3.79 -7.48
N ILE A 249 -3.17 -2.69 -7.22
CA ILE A 249 -2.78 -1.70 -8.24
C ILE A 249 -1.56 -2.19 -9.04
N ILE A 250 -1.61 -1.91 -10.34
CA ILE A 250 -0.50 -1.96 -11.28
C ILE A 250 -0.13 -0.52 -11.62
N SER A 251 1.16 -0.19 -11.65
CA SER A 251 1.64 1.15 -11.94
C SER A 251 3.06 1.13 -12.49
N SER A 252 3.52 2.26 -13.02
CA SER A 252 4.89 2.54 -13.44
C SER A 252 5.59 3.48 -12.44
N VAL A 253 6.92 3.58 -12.52
CA VAL A 253 7.67 4.53 -11.67
C VAL A 253 7.28 5.98 -11.96
N SER A 254 6.98 6.32 -13.21
CA SER A 254 6.52 7.66 -13.59
C SER A 254 5.16 8.00 -12.99
N ASP A 255 4.20 7.07 -13.03
CA ASP A 255 2.88 7.28 -12.41
C ASP A 255 2.98 7.33 -10.87
N LEU A 256 3.83 6.51 -10.25
CA LEU A 256 4.08 6.59 -8.81
C LEU A 256 4.70 7.95 -8.42
N MET A 257 5.60 8.50 -9.25
CA MET A 257 6.15 9.84 -9.04
C MET A 257 5.04 10.90 -9.13
N LEU A 258 4.16 10.84 -10.13
CA LEU A 258 3.01 11.73 -10.25
C LEU A 258 2.10 11.65 -9.02
N PHE A 259 1.86 10.45 -8.50
CA PHE A 259 1.06 10.26 -7.29
C PHE A 259 1.72 10.88 -6.06
N GLY A 260 3.01 10.59 -5.82
CA GLY A 260 3.76 11.18 -4.71
C GLY A 260 3.81 12.71 -4.78
N GLU A 261 4.05 13.28 -5.97
CA GLU A 261 3.98 14.72 -6.21
C GLU A 261 2.57 15.28 -6.02
N GLY A 262 1.53 14.55 -6.40
CA GLY A 262 0.14 14.94 -6.14
C GLY A 262 -0.19 15.06 -4.66
N LEU A 263 0.46 14.24 -3.82
CA LEU A 263 0.39 14.35 -2.36
C LEU A 263 1.26 15.54 -1.87
N ASN A 264 2.50 15.59 -2.29
CA ASN A 264 3.47 16.61 -1.85
C ASN A 264 3.05 18.04 -2.17
N SER A 265 2.54 18.27 -3.38
CA SER A 265 2.07 19.59 -3.84
C SER A 265 0.71 20.00 -3.28
N GLY A 266 -0.03 19.09 -2.64
CA GLY A 266 -1.39 19.35 -2.18
C GLY A 266 -2.46 19.25 -3.28
N ALA A 267 -2.14 18.73 -4.45
CA ALA A 267 -3.10 18.58 -5.56
C ALA A 267 -4.21 17.55 -5.24
N LEU A 268 -3.91 16.51 -4.47
CA LEU A 268 -4.86 15.44 -4.10
C LEU A 268 -5.60 15.72 -2.80
N LEU A 269 -4.91 16.29 -1.80
CA LEU A 269 -5.44 16.54 -0.46
C LEU A 269 -5.05 17.95 -0.01
N SER A 270 -5.95 18.64 0.67
CA SER A 270 -5.59 19.91 1.29
C SER A 270 -4.49 19.72 2.33
N ARG A 271 -3.71 20.76 2.62
CA ARG A 271 -2.65 20.71 3.65
C ARG A 271 -3.17 20.12 4.97
N ARG A 272 -4.34 20.55 5.45
CA ARG A 272 -4.92 20.03 6.71
C ARG A 272 -5.28 18.55 6.63
N THR A 273 -5.82 18.12 5.50
CA THR A 273 -6.15 16.70 5.27
C THR A 273 -4.88 15.87 5.20
N MET A 274 -3.81 16.39 4.58
CA MET A 274 -2.50 15.78 4.54
C MET A 274 -1.87 15.68 5.94
N ASP A 275 -1.90 16.76 6.73
CA ASP A 275 -1.40 16.75 8.10
C ASP A 275 -2.15 15.73 8.97
N MET A 276 -3.46 15.57 8.76
CA MET A 276 -4.27 14.55 9.43
C MET A 276 -3.87 13.14 9.01
N LEU A 277 -3.58 12.91 7.73
CA LEU A 277 -3.17 11.62 7.19
C LEU A 277 -1.80 11.19 7.75
N ARG A 278 -0.82 12.09 7.77
CA ARG A 278 0.56 11.82 8.20
C ARG A 278 0.79 11.94 9.72
N THR A 279 -0.22 12.26 10.52
CA THR A 279 -0.09 12.29 11.98
C THR A 279 -0.17 10.89 12.57
N ASN A 280 0.81 10.50 13.39
CA ASN A 280 0.80 9.21 14.08
C ASN A 280 -0.46 9.03 14.92
N ARG A 281 -1.08 7.85 14.81
CA ARG A 281 -2.32 7.45 15.53
C ARG A 281 -2.10 6.35 16.57
N LEU A 282 -0.91 5.75 16.58
CA LEU A 282 -0.62 4.67 17.51
C LEU A 282 -0.12 5.24 18.85
N SER A 283 -0.59 4.65 19.94
CA SER A 283 -0.07 4.96 21.27
C SER A 283 1.38 4.50 21.42
N PRO A 284 2.15 5.05 22.39
CA PRO A 284 3.51 4.56 22.66
C PRO A 284 3.59 3.05 22.92
N GLU A 285 2.55 2.47 23.57
CA GLU A 285 2.48 1.05 23.87
C GLU A 285 2.33 0.21 22.58
N LEU A 286 1.46 0.65 21.65
CA LEU A 286 1.26 -0.03 20.37
C LEU A 286 2.51 0.06 19.48
N LEU A 287 3.16 1.22 19.46
CA LEU A 287 4.42 1.41 18.74
C LEU A 287 5.49 0.46 19.25
N ALA A 288 5.69 0.38 20.57
CA ALA A 288 6.74 -0.43 21.16
C ALA A 288 6.48 -1.93 21.05
N ARG A 289 5.22 -2.35 21.06
CA ARG A 289 4.83 -3.77 21.07
C ARG A 289 4.59 -4.34 19.68
N ASP A 290 3.89 -3.61 18.82
CA ASP A 290 3.31 -4.16 17.61
C ASP A 290 3.89 -3.56 16.32
N PHE A 291 4.32 -2.29 16.29
CA PHE A 291 4.87 -1.62 15.11
C PHE A 291 6.41 -1.60 15.16
N THR A 292 7.01 -2.80 15.09
CA THR A 292 8.45 -3.02 15.38
C THR A 292 9.28 -3.39 14.15
N TRP A 293 8.80 -3.11 12.95
CA TRP A 293 9.56 -3.39 11.72
C TRP A 293 10.80 -2.52 11.63
N THR A 294 11.95 -3.15 11.38
CA THR A 294 13.27 -2.49 11.42
C THR A 294 13.35 -1.28 10.48
N GLN A 295 12.79 -1.40 9.28
CA GLN A 295 12.76 -0.31 8.30
C GLN A 295 11.90 0.88 8.74
N HIS A 296 11.06 0.72 9.74
CA HIS A 296 10.22 1.77 10.31
C HIS A 296 10.69 2.24 11.70
N THR A 297 11.97 2.00 12.04
CA THR A 297 12.55 2.55 13.27
C THR A 297 12.49 4.08 13.23
N GLY A 298 11.92 4.69 14.27
CA GLY A 298 11.69 6.14 14.31
C GLY A 298 10.38 6.59 13.67
N TYR A 299 9.63 5.66 13.06
CA TYR A 299 8.32 5.94 12.49
C TYR A 299 7.18 5.53 13.43
N GLY A 300 6.04 6.23 13.29
CA GLY A 300 4.73 5.81 13.74
C GLY A 300 3.87 5.42 12.54
N TYR A 301 2.56 5.25 12.78
CA TYR A 301 1.60 4.92 11.74
C TYR A 301 0.45 5.93 11.75
N GLY A 302 0.27 6.63 10.64
CA GLY A 302 -0.81 7.59 10.45
C GLY A 302 -2.09 6.93 9.93
N LEU A 303 -2.82 7.62 9.08
CA LEU A 303 -4.01 7.05 8.43
C LEU A 303 -3.59 6.28 7.17
N GLY A 304 -2.94 5.13 7.39
CA GLY A 304 -2.58 4.15 6.36
C GLY A 304 -1.14 4.22 5.85
N MET A 305 -0.28 5.01 6.47
CA MET A 305 1.12 5.19 6.06
C MET A 305 2.04 5.26 7.27
N ALA A 306 3.27 4.78 7.13
CA ALA A 306 4.32 5.05 8.10
C ALA A 306 4.70 6.53 8.03
N THR A 307 4.88 7.16 9.17
CA THR A 307 5.26 8.59 9.26
C THR A 307 6.38 8.79 10.26
N MET A 308 7.40 9.58 9.92
CA MET A 308 8.53 9.88 10.79
C MET A 308 8.08 10.67 12.01
N ILE A 309 8.34 10.15 13.20
CA ILE A 309 7.99 10.78 14.49
C ILE A 309 9.20 11.02 15.39
N ASP A 310 10.33 10.39 15.11
CA ASP A 310 11.55 10.53 15.88
C ASP A 310 12.78 10.37 14.97
N CYS A 311 13.27 11.47 14.42
CA CYS A 311 14.47 11.49 13.55
C CYS A 311 15.74 11.03 14.27
N THR A 312 15.77 11.05 15.62
CA THR A 312 16.97 10.61 16.39
C THR A 312 17.12 9.10 16.39
N LYS A 313 16.04 8.37 16.14
CA LYS A 313 15.99 6.92 16.01
C LYS A 313 15.81 6.48 14.56
N GLY A 314 15.42 7.42 13.69
CA GLY A 314 15.03 7.13 12.32
C GLY A 314 16.13 6.41 11.55
N SER A 315 15.72 5.45 10.74
CA SER A 315 16.56 4.80 9.73
C SER A 315 16.78 5.70 8.50
N SER A 316 16.01 6.78 8.38
CA SER A 316 16.08 7.80 7.33
C SER A 316 16.50 9.14 7.90
N ILE A 317 17.11 10.00 7.08
CA ILE A 317 17.47 11.39 7.41
C ILE A 317 16.34 12.39 7.05
N GLY A 318 15.15 11.89 6.73
CA GLY A 318 13.98 12.71 6.38
C GLY A 318 13.45 13.54 7.54
N SER A 319 12.54 14.45 7.21
CA SER A 319 11.92 15.37 8.16
C SER A 319 10.89 14.66 9.06
N LEU A 320 10.59 15.27 10.22
CA LEU A 320 9.41 14.88 11.00
C LEU A 320 8.16 15.02 10.14
N GLY A 321 7.38 13.94 10.05
CA GLY A 321 6.17 13.91 9.22
C GLY A 321 6.42 13.55 7.76
N GLU A 322 7.66 13.21 7.34
CA GLU A 322 7.82 12.46 6.10
C GLU A 322 7.02 11.17 6.19
N PHE A 323 6.48 10.68 5.08
CA PHE A 323 5.66 9.48 5.09
C PHE A 323 5.91 8.61 3.87
N THR A 324 5.67 7.31 4.06
CA THR A 324 5.96 6.29 3.04
C THR A 324 5.12 5.04 3.24
N TRP A 325 5.00 4.24 2.19
CA TRP A 325 4.65 2.82 2.29
C TRP A 325 5.22 2.05 1.11
N HIS A 326 5.56 0.78 1.36
CA HIS A 326 6.20 -0.09 0.38
C HIS A 326 5.32 -1.28 0.00
N GLY A 327 5.59 -1.88 -1.16
CA GLY A 327 4.96 -3.10 -1.65
C GLY A 327 5.80 -4.35 -1.42
N ALA A 328 5.16 -5.51 -1.37
CA ALA A 328 5.80 -6.80 -1.15
C ALA A 328 6.89 -7.14 -2.18
N ALA A 329 6.80 -6.58 -3.38
CA ALA A 329 7.81 -6.75 -4.43
C ALA A 329 8.85 -5.62 -4.50
N GLY A 330 8.88 -4.71 -3.51
CA GLY A 330 9.90 -3.68 -3.35
C GLY A 330 9.55 -2.30 -3.93
N SER A 331 8.40 -2.11 -4.59
CA SER A 331 7.96 -0.76 -4.98
C SER A 331 7.74 0.12 -3.76
N ASN A 332 8.08 1.41 -3.86
CA ASN A 332 7.92 2.36 -2.77
C ASN A 332 7.64 3.78 -3.27
N VAL A 333 6.95 4.57 -2.42
CA VAL A 333 6.78 6.02 -2.58
C VAL A 333 7.11 6.68 -1.26
N TRP A 334 8.06 7.63 -1.27
CA TRP A 334 8.39 8.52 -0.17
C TRP A 334 7.97 9.93 -0.47
N VAL A 335 7.42 10.60 0.51
CA VAL A 335 7.03 12.01 0.43
C VAL A 335 7.50 12.73 1.68
N ASP A 336 8.38 13.70 1.50
CA ASP A 336 8.81 14.65 2.52
C ASP A 336 8.32 16.06 2.16
N PRO A 337 7.17 16.50 2.70
CA PRO A 337 6.61 17.79 2.35
C PRO A 337 7.41 18.97 2.90
N ASP A 338 8.21 18.79 3.95
CA ASP A 338 8.96 19.89 4.57
C ASP A 338 10.23 20.20 3.77
N GLU A 339 10.84 19.16 3.14
CA GLU A 339 11.99 19.30 2.23
C GLU A 339 11.55 19.40 0.75
N GLU A 340 10.25 19.29 0.46
CA GLU A 340 9.69 19.25 -0.90
C GLU A 340 10.34 18.15 -1.76
N VAL A 341 10.59 16.98 -1.15
CA VAL A 341 11.18 15.82 -1.82
C VAL A 341 10.13 14.72 -2.01
N THR A 342 10.13 14.12 -3.19
CA THR A 342 9.36 12.91 -3.50
C THR A 342 10.28 11.90 -4.15
N ILE A 343 10.21 10.64 -3.70
CA ILE A 343 10.95 9.53 -4.30
C ILE A 343 9.95 8.46 -4.71
N ALA A 344 10.08 7.97 -5.94
CA ALA A 344 9.39 6.79 -6.43
C ALA A 344 10.43 5.74 -6.83
N TYR A 345 10.23 4.52 -6.36
CA TYR A 345 11.09 3.38 -6.65
C TYR A 345 10.26 2.18 -7.04
N THR A 346 10.73 1.42 -8.03
CA THR A 346 10.09 0.17 -8.46
C THR A 346 11.11 -0.92 -8.73
N GLN A 347 10.79 -2.12 -8.28
CA GLN A 347 11.36 -3.41 -8.65
C GLN A 347 10.27 -4.47 -8.58
N HIS A 348 10.53 -5.72 -8.97
CA HIS A 348 9.50 -6.76 -8.97
C HIS A 348 10.00 -8.08 -8.37
N VAL A 349 10.54 -8.01 -7.15
CA VAL A 349 11.09 -9.15 -6.41
C VAL A 349 10.37 -9.31 -5.08
N LEU A 350 9.49 -10.33 -4.99
CA LEU A 350 8.75 -10.63 -3.77
C LEU A 350 9.69 -11.08 -2.65
N TYR A 351 9.43 -10.52 -1.45
CA TYR A 351 10.09 -10.89 -0.19
C TYR A 351 11.62 -10.72 -0.19
N SER A 352 12.12 -9.77 -1.02
CA SER A 352 13.54 -9.40 -1.00
C SER A 352 13.94 -8.67 0.28
N ASP A 353 15.26 -8.58 0.54
CA ASP A 353 15.81 -7.79 1.65
C ASP A 353 15.76 -6.27 1.39
N MET A 354 15.12 -5.84 0.29
CA MET A 354 15.02 -4.43 -0.09
C MET A 354 14.51 -3.52 1.03
N PRO A 355 13.51 -3.89 1.86
CA PRO A 355 13.09 -3.07 3.00
C PRO A 355 14.22 -2.68 3.95
N TYR A 356 15.27 -3.50 4.09
CA TYR A 356 16.46 -3.17 4.87
C TYR A 356 17.32 -2.08 4.21
N TYR A 357 17.36 -2.03 2.88
CA TYR A 357 18.17 -1.08 2.11
C TYR A 357 17.42 0.22 1.80
N MET A 358 16.11 0.23 1.87
CA MET A 358 15.28 1.40 1.54
C MET A 358 15.66 2.69 2.28
N PRO A 359 16.05 2.68 3.56
CA PRO A 359 16.43 3.91 4.25
C PRO A 359 17.78 4.50 3.80
N LYS A 360 18.58 3.77 3.04
CA LYS A 360 19.87 4.25 2.53
C LYS A 360 19.72 5.13 1.31
#